data_33f7de3a983115c23890f37c72c1bc6b
#
_entry.id   33f7de3a983115c23890f37c72c1bc6b
#
_cell.length_a   1.000
_cell.length_b   1.000
_cell.length_c   1.000
_cell.angle_alpha   90.00
_cell.angle_beta   90.00
_cell.angle_gamma   90.00
#
_symmetry.space_group_name_H-M   'P 1'
#
loop_
_entity.id
_entity.type
_entity.pdbx_description
1 polymer ?
#
loop_
_entity_poly.entity_id
_entity_poly.type
_entity_poly.pdbx_seq_one_letter_code
_entity_poly.pdbx_strand_id
1 'polypeptide(L)'
;MYCEEKIQLKDAFWGEKVHLIREKVLPYQWEALNDRIEGADKSYCIRNFRTAARVNALRRQGVTLPEQPTDDFVSLPRGNALLPEHKKGDNAFYGYVFQDSDLYKWIEAAAYSLMMKADDSLEHTIDEMVDLLEEATLNDGYLDTFYSIKNPKKRFSNLRDHHELYCFGHLAEAAEAYYEATGKKQLLHLAERFADLICELFGKEEGKCHGYPGHELAEMALVRLYRHTGKTSYLELARYFVLERGREPNYFRKEHGEKDSDMRYYQAQQPVLEQMEAVGHAVRAMYLYSGLTDLAVEYDDGELAKVAKRLWKNVTRKKMYITGGVGATSHGEAFSYAYDLPADSAYAETCAAIGLVFWAKRMLQLQPKGEYADVMERALYNSVLSGISLDGTEFFYTNPLEVDPKACKEDERLWHVRSRRAKWFGCACCPPNLARLIGSITRYIAHHAENTTWIDLYMGSVLRTKWQGKTVEIETTSHLPYTSDIAVRLNNPSEAEGTLAIRIPGWAEQWSVEVEDEDGTVWPVDLANVQSETLNSCGDGQQKAGMSYEYREGYLYLAIYGQKKVIIRPHFAMKPVFYESNSLVRENSRQM
;
A
#
# COMPACT_ATOMS: atom_id res chain seq x y z
N MET A 1 21.78 -0.30 1.96
CA MET A 1 21.28 -0.36 0.56
C MET A 1 20.35 -1.57 0.51
N TYR A 2 19.03 -1.33 0.61
CA TYR A 2 18.03 -2.40 0.51
C TYR A 2 18.04 -2.91 -0.94
N CYS A 3 18.65 -4.06 -1.17
CA CYS A 3 18.50 -4.78 -2.43
C CYS A 3 17.13 -5.47 -2.35
N GLU A 4 16.11 -4.95 -3.03
CA GLU A 4 14.87 -5.71 -3.15
C GLU A 4 15.17 -6.99 -3.92
N GLU A 5 14.85 -8.11 -3.28
CA GLU A 5 15.17 -9.44 -3.77
C GLU A 5 14.31 -9.77 -4.99
N LYS A 6 14.90 -10.43 -5.98
CA LYS A 6 14.13 -10.90 -7.14
C LYS A 6 13.37 -12.17 -6.77
N ILE A 7 12.06 -12.04 -6.61
CA ILE A 7 11.15 -13.17 -6.38
C ILE A 7 10.36 -13.45 -7.65
N GLN A 8 10.49 -14.65 -8.18
CA GLN A 8 9.69 -15.14 -9.29
C GLN A 8 8.46 -15.87 -8.76
N LEU A 9 7.27 -15.40 -9.10
CA LEU A 9 6.00 -16.05 -8.75
C LEU A 9 5.82 -17.34 -9.56
N LYS A 10 5.47 -18.43 -8.88
CA LYS A 10 5.14 -19.75 -9.46
C LYS A 10 3.88 -20.34 -8.80
N ASP A 11 2.95 -19.48 -8.43
CA ASP A 11 1.73 -19.81 -7.71
C ASP A 11 0.54 -19.91 -8.66
N ALA A 12 -0.30 -20.90 -8.49
CA ALA A 12 -1.48 -21.06 -9.34
C ALA A 12 -2.53 -19.98 -9.05
N PHE A 13 -2.89 -19.79 -7.77
CA PHE A 13 -3.94 -18.84 -7.38
C PHE A 13 -3.52 -17.38 -7.63
N TRP A 14 -2.37 -16.96 -7.10
CA TRP A 14 -1.89 -15.59 -7.28
C TRP A 14 -1.37 -15.34 -8.69
N GLY A 15 -0.86 -16.36 -9.36
CA GLY A 15 -0.48 -16.29 -10.78
C GLY A 15 -1.66 -15.94 -11.68
N GLU A 16 -2.85 -16.53 -11.43
CA GLU A 16 -4.09 -16.14 -12.13
C GLU A 16 -4.48 -14.69 -11.86
N LYS A 17 -4.35 -14.20 -10.61
CA LYS A 17 -4.67 -12.81 -10.27
C LYS A 17 -3.72 -11.81 -10.94
N VAL A 18 -2.44 -12.10 -10.94
CA VAL A 18 -1.42 -11.28 -11.62
C VAL A 18 -1.64 -11.30 -13.14
N HIS A 19 -1.95 -12.45 -13.71
CA HIS A 19 -2.31 -12.57 -15.13
C HIS A 19 -3.56 -11.75 -15.46
N LEU A 20 -4.59 -11.78 -14.59
CA LEU A 20 -5.80 -10.96 -14.73
C LEU A 20 -5.45 -9.45 -14.74
N ILE A 21 -4.59 -9.00 -13.81
CA ILE A 21 -4.13 -7.60 -13.79
C ILE A 21 -3.50 -7.24 -15.13
N ARG A 22 -2.57 -8.04 -15.61
CA ARG A 22 -1.84 -7.78 -16.84
C ARG A 22 -2.75 -7.76 -18.09
N GLU A 23 -3.53 -8.84 -18.29
CA GLU A 23 -4.21 -9.09 -19.56
C GLU A 23 -5.60 -8.44 -19.66
N LYS A 24 -6.18 -8.04 -18.52
CA LYS A 24 -7.53 -7.48 -18.47
C LYS A 24 -7.59 -6.13 -17.77
N VAL A 25 -7.06 -6.04 -16.55
CA VAL A 25 -7.24 -4.85 -15.71
C VAL A 25 -6.47 -3.66 -16.27
N LEU A 26 -5.19 -3.82 -16.58
CA LEU A 26 -4.37 -2.74 -17.13
C LEU A 26 -4.91 -2.19 -18.46
N PRO A 27 -5.26 -3.02 -19.46
CA PRO A 27 -5.90 -2.51 -20.68
C PRO A 27 -7.24 -1.84 -20.41
N TYR A 28 -8.08 -2.41 -19.53
CA TYR A 28 -9.37 -1.83 -19.18
C TYR A 28 -9.22 -0.47 -18.50
N GLN A 29 -8.32 -0.36 -17.51
CA GLN A 29 -8.05 0.89 -16.82
C GLN A 29 -7.47 1.96 -17.77
N TRP A 30 -6.65 1.56 -18.72
CA TRP A 30 -6.17 2.47 -19.77
C TRP A 30 -7.32 3.08 -20.58
N GLU A 31 -8.31 2.28 -20.97
CA GLU A 31 -9.52 2.77 -21.63
C GLU A 31 -10.34 3.69 -20.72
N ALA A 32 -10.44 3.38 -19.42
CA ALA A 32 -11.13 4.20 -18.43
C ALA A 32 -10.44 5.57 -18.22
N LEU A 33 -9.11 5.58 -18.09
CA LEU A 33 -8.32 6.83 -17.97
C LEU A 33 -8.44 7.73 -19.20
N ASN A 34 -8.73 7.15 -20.36
CA ASN A 34 -9.00 7.86 -21.61
C ASN A 34 -10.49 8.14 -21.86
N ASP A 35 -11.37 7.92 -20.87
CA ASP A 35 -12.82 8.19 -20.95
C ASP A 35 -13.59 7.36 -21.99
N ARG A 36 -13.05 6.17 -22.38
CA ARG A 36 -13.61 5.33 -23.47
C ARG A 36 -14.49 4.17 -23.00
N ILE A 37 -14.71 4.00 -21.69
CA ILE A 37 -15.62 2.95 -21.18
C ILE A 37 -17.05 3.46 -21.20
N GLU A 38 -17.90 2.78 -21.96
CA GLU A 38 -19.32 3.10 -22.06
C GLU A 38 -20.08 2.79 -20.77
N GLY A 39 -20.87 3.77 -20.29
CA GLY A 39 -21.66 3.63 -19.08
C GLY A 39 -20.85 3.65 -17.79
N ALA A 40 -19.60 4.13 -17.83
CA ALA A 40 -18.76 4.40 -16.68
C ALA A 40 -18.64 5.91 -16.43
N ASP A 41 -18.33 6.28 -15.19
CA ASP A 41 -17.97 7.66 -14.86
C ASP A 41 -16.70 8.08 -15.62
N LYS A 42 -16.56 9.38 -15.89
CA LYS A 42 -15.40 9.92 -16.60
C LYS A 42 -14.22 10.13 -15.66
N SER A 43 -13.02 9.77 -16.12
CA SER A 43 -11.76 10.00 -15.40
C SER A 43 -11.19 11.40 -15.62
N TYR A 44 -11.21 11.89 -16.85
CA TYR A 44 -10.55 13.12 -17.31
C TYR A 44 -9.01 13.13 -17.11
N CYS A 45 -8.42 12.13 -16.52
CA CYS A 45 -7.02 12.12 -16.09
C CYS A 45 -6.06 12.42 -17.26
N ILE A 46 -6.05 11.62 -18.31
CA ILE A 46 -5.18 11.83 -19.48
C ILE A 46 -5.48 13.14 -20.18
N ARG A 47 -6.75 13.54 -20.22
CA ARG A 47 -7.17 14.83 -20.79
C ARG A 47 -6.58 16.00 -20.02
N ASN A 48 -6.59 15.96 -18.70
CA ASN A 48 -6.02 17.02 -17.86
C ASN A 48 -4.51 17.17 -18.11
N PHE A 49 -3.76 16.06 -18.21
CA PHE A 49 -2.33 16.13 -18.57
C PHE A 49 -2.11 16.76 -19.95
N ARG A 50 -2.86 16.35 -20.98
CA ARG A 50 -2.79 16.97 -22.32
C ARG A 50 -3.15 18.47 -22.29
N THR A 51 -4.11 18.85 -21.45
CA THR A 51 -4.48 20.26 -21.26
C THR A 51 -3.37 21.04 -20.54
N ALA A 52 -2.76 20.48 -19.49
CA ALA A 52 -1.66 21.08 -18.77
C ALA A 52 -0.44 21.29 -19.70
N ALA A 53 -0.06 20.27 -20.48
CA ALA A 53 1.01 20.36 -21.47
C ALA A 53 0.77 21.50 -22.48
N ARG A 54 -0.44 21.57 -23.05
CA ARG A 54 -0.83 22.64 -23.98
C ARG A 54 -0.79 24.03 -23.34
N VAL A 55 -1.35 24.17 -22.13
CA VAL A 55 -1.37 25.42 -21.38
C VAL A 55 0.05 25.89 -21.05
N ASN A 56 0.92 24.97 -20.64
CA ASN A 56 2.32 25.28 -20.38
C ASN A 56 3.09 25.69 -21.65
N ALA A 57 2.84 25.02 -22.77
CA ALA A 57 3.41 25.42 -24.05
C ALA A 57 3.01 26.85 -24.46
N LEU A 58 1.74 27.22 -24.30
CA LEU A 58 1.26 28.58 -24.55
C LEU A 58 1.95 29.61 -23.63
N ARG A 59 2.09 29.31 -22.35
CA ARG A 59 2.81 30.19 -21.39
C ARG A 59 4.28 30.36 -21.76
N ARG A 60 4.98 29.30 -22.19
CA ARG A 60 6.38 29.35 -22.68
C ARG A 60 6.51 30.25 -23.93
N GLN A 61 5.47 30.35 -24.75
CA GLN A 61 5.39 31.25 -25.91
C GLN A 61 5.02 32.68 -25.53
N GLY A 62 4.86 32.99 -24.24
CA GLY A 62 4.49 34.33 -23.77
C GLY A 62 2.99 34.65 -23.83
N VAL A 63 2.13 33.67 -24.08
CA VAL A 63 0.67 33.87 -24.08
C VAL A 63 0.18 33.98 -22.64
N THR A 64 -0.45 35.09 -22.33
CA THR A 64 -1.13 35.32 -21.06
C THR A 64 -2.49 34.60 -21.07
N LEU A 65 -2.63 33.62 -20.21
CA LEU A 65 -3.89 32.91 -20.02
C LEU A 65 -4.64 33.47 -18.81
N PRO A 66 -5.99 33.50 -18.83
CA PRO A 66 -6.77 33.98 -17.69
C PRO A 66 -6.56 33.03 -16.51
N GLU A 67 -6.37 33.62 -15.32
CA GLU A 67 -6.36 32.86 -14.06
C GLU A 67 -7.78 32.37 -13.78
N GLN A 68 -7.89 31.07 -13.41
CA GLN A 68 -9.15 30.44 -13.06
C GLN A 68 -9.25 30.30 -11.53
N PRO A 69 -10.46 30.37 -10.93
CA PRO A 69 -10.63 30.12 -9.50
C PRO A 69 -10.11 28.76 -9.08
N THR A 70 -9.48 28.68 -7.91
CA THR A 70 -8.97 27.44 -7.31
C THR A 70 -9.78 27.00 -6.09
N ASP A 71 -10.74 27.82 -5.65
CA ASP A 71 -11.56 27.55 -4.47
C ASP A 71 -12.79 26.67 -4.79
N ASP A 72 -12.98 26.30 -6.06
CA ASP A 72 -14.01 25.37 -6.49
C ASP A 72 -13.60 23.93 -6.11
N PHE A 73 -13.73 23.62 -4.82
CA PHE A 73 -13.68 22.24 -4.37
C PHE A 73 -14.94 21.52 -4.86
N VAL A 74 -14.78 20.61 -5.81
CA VAL A 74 -15.85 19.68 -6.12
C VAL A 74 -15.93 18.71 -4.94
N SER A 75 -16.73 19.08 -3.93
CA SER A 75 -17.12 18.11 -2.89
C SER A 75 -17.72 16.91 -3.59
N LEU A 76 -17.32 15.71 -3.19
CA LEU A 76 -17.92 14.46 -3.69
C LEU A 76 -19.45 14.62 -3.65
N PRO A 77 -20.15 14.61 -4.80
CA PRO A 77 -21.60 14.63 -4.77
C PRO A 77 -22.03 13.38 -4.02
N ARG A 78 -22.93 13.52 -3.07
CA ARG A 78 -23.56 12.36 -2.44
C ARG A 78 -24.23 11.55 -3.54
N GLY A 79 -23.77 10.33 -3.75
CA GLY A 79 -24.22 9.46 -4.83
C GLY A 79 -23.52 9.73 -6.18
N ASN A 80 -23.88 8.95 -7.20
CA ASN A 80 -23.31 8.95 -8.54
C ASN A 80 -23.69 10.18 -9.38
N ALA A 81 -23.37 11.39 -8.93
CA ALA A 81 -23.55 12.55 -9.79
C ALA A 81 -22.54 12.42 -10.94
N LEU A 82 -23.07 12.30 -12.14
CA LEU A 82 -22.27 12.30 -13.37
C LEU A 82 -21.44 13.58 -13.40
N LEU A 83 -20.13 13.43 -13.54
CA LEU A 83 -19.25 14.57 -13.77
C LEU A 83 -19.64 15.23 -15.09
N PRO A 84 -19.51 16.57 -15.20
CA PRO A 84 -19.96 17.30 -16.39
C PRO A 84 -19.25 16.84 -17.64
N GLU A 85 -19.96 16.81 -18.77
CA GLU A 85 -19.31 16.56 -20.05
C GLU A 85 -18.35 17.71 -20.38
N HIS A 86 -17.13 17.35 -20.78
CA HIS A 86 -16.13 18.35 -21.15
C HIS A 86 -16.42 18.96 -22.51
N LYS A 87 -16.07 20.24 -22.66
CA LYS A 87 -16.12 20.93 -23.96
C LYS A 87 -14.83 20.64 -24.74
N LYS A 88 -14.96 20.23 -25.99
CA LYS A 88 -13.81 19.95 -26.86
C LYS A 88 -12.97 21.21 -27.06
N GLY A 89 -11.65 21.12 -26.74
CA GLY A 89 -10.70 22.21 -27.00
C GLY A 89 -10.64 23.35 -25.98
N ASP A 90 -11.39 23.28 -24.87
CA ASP A 90 -11.22 24.25 -23.78
C ASP A 90 -9.91 24.01 -22.99
N ASN A 91 -9.50 25.02 -22.21
CA ASN A 91 -8.34 24.94 -21.30
C ASN A 91 -8.80 24.79 -19.85
N ALA A 92 -9.92 24.07 -19.60
CA ALA A 92 -10.46 23.87 -18.28
C ALA A 92 -9.97 22.54 -17.67
N PHE A 93 -9.80 22.55 -16.36
CA PHE A 93 -9.61 21.32 -15.55
C PHE A 93 -10.99 20.69 -15.29
N TYR A 94 -11.03 19.34 -15.30
CA TYR A 94 -12.24 18.56 -15.00
C TYR A 94 -11.92 17.45 -14.00
N GLY A 95 -12.89 17.09 -13.18
CA GLY A 95 -12.77 16.03 -12.17
C GLY A 95 -12.26 16.53 -10.83
N TYR A 96 -11.61 15.66 -10.09
CA TYR A 96 -11.14 15.93 -8.73
C TYR A 96 -9.69 16.38 -8.72
N VAL A 97 -9.31 17.15 -7.70
CA VAL A 97 -7.96 17.71 -7.53
C VAL A 97 -6.85 16.65 -7.43
N PHE A 98 -7.18 15.40 -7.15
CA PHE A 98 -6.26 14.27 -7.04
C PHE A 98 -6.24 13.36 -8.26
N GLN A 99 -6.89 13.73 -9.36
CA GLN A 99 -7.09 12.90 -10.55
C GLN A 99 -5.77 12.43 -11.17
N ASP A 100 -4.70 13.21 -11.06
CA ASP A 100 -3.36 12.88 -11.57
C ASP A 100 -2.84 11.56 -11.01
N SER A 101 -3.18 11.24 -9.76
CA SER A 101 -2.75 10.03 -9.10
C SER A 101 -3.24 8.74 -9.78
N ASP A 102 -4.32 8.79 -10.55
CA ASP A 102 -4.86 7.61 -11.23
C ASP A 102 -3.92 7.13 -12.33
N LEU A 103 -3.32 8.05 -13.10
CA LEU A 103 -2.30 7.72 -14.09
C LEU A 103 -1.03 7.18 -13.42
N TYR A 104 -0.57 7.81 -12.34
CA TYR A 104 0.65 7.37 -11.65
C TYR A 104 0.51 5.95 -11.10
N LYS A 105 -0.62 5.64 -10.46
CA LYS A 105 -0.91 4.27 -9.98
C LYS A 105 -0.99 3.26 -11.13
N TRP A 106 -1.55 3.66 -12.27
CA TRP A 106 -1.59 2.82 -13.46
C TRP A 106 -0.18 2.55 -14.00
N ILE A 107 0.68 3.57 -14.11
CA ILE A 107 2.09 3.42 -14.51
C ILE A 107 2.82 2.48 -13.54
N GLU A 108 2.63 2.64 -12.23
CA GLU A 108 3.23 1.77 -11.22
C GLU A 108 2.81 0.31 -11.41
N ALA A 109 1.51 0.04 -11.59
CA ALA A 109 0.99 -1.30 -11.84
C ALA A 109 1.51 -1.89 -13.17
N ALA A 110 1.60 -1.08 -14.22
CA ALA A 110 2.13 -1.47 -15.52
C ALA A 110 3.64 -1.79 -15.44
N ALA A 111 4.40 -1.00 -14.68
CA ALA A 111 5.82 -1.26 -14.42
C ALA A 111 6.03 -2.61 -13.70
N TYR A 112 5.24 -2.91 -12.68
CA TYR A 112 5.29 -4.24 -12.04
C TYR A 112 4.93 -5.38 -13.00
N SER A 113 4.00 -5.16 -13.92
CA SER A 113 3.69 -6.12 -14.99
C SER A 113 4.89 -6.37 -15.93
N LEU A 114 5.63 -5.31 -16.29
CA LEU A 114 6.85 -5.41 -17.11
C LEU A 114 7.96 -6.20 -16.39
N MET A 115 8.12 -6.05 -15.07
CA MET A 115 9.09 -6.83 -14.29
C MET A 115 8.82 -8.34 -14.36
N MET A 116 7.55 -8.73 -14.47
CA MET A 116 7.17 -10.15 -14.55
C MET A 116 7.33 -10.72 -15.95
N LYS A 117 7.00 -9.93 -16.96
CA LYS A 117 7.09 -10.33 -18.36
C LYS A 117 7.22 -9.09 -19.24
N ALA A 118 8.27 -9.04 -20.05
CA ALA A 118 8.49 -7.97 -21.00
C ALA A 118 7.29 -7.82 -21.98
N ASP A 119 6.98 -6.57 -22.33
CA ASP A 119 5.91 -6.18 -23.24
C ASP A 119 6.22 -4.82 -23.86
N ASP A 120 6.75 -4.85 -25.08
CA ASP A 120 7.21 -3.65 -25.79
C ASP A 120 6.07 -2.65 -26.03
N SER A 121 4.84 -3.11 -26.23
CA SER A 121 3.67 -2.25 -26.45
C SER A 121 3.27 -1.51 -25.18
N LEU A 122 3.27 -2.23 -24.05
CA LEU A 122 2.97 -1.63 -22.74
C LEU A 122 4.06 -0.63 -22.35
N GLU A 123 5.33 -1.00 -22.55
CA GLU A 123 6.47 -0.12 -22.28
C GLU A 123 6.41 1.15 -23.13
N HIS A 124 6.12 1.03 -24.43
CA HIS A 124 5.94 2.17 -25.32
C HIS A 124 4.79 3.10 -24.87
N THR A 125 3.67 2.53 -24.43
CA THR A 125 2.53 3.32 -23.91
C THR A 125 2.95 4.11 -22.65
N ILE A 126 3.78 3.52 -21.77
CA ILE A 126 4.30 4.23 -20.61
C ILE A 126 5.25 5.34 -21.04
N ASP A 127 6.16 5.09 -22.01
CA ASP A 127 7.08 6.09 -22.55
C ASP A 127 6.33 7.31 -23.10
N GLU A 128 5.26 7.10 -23.88
CA GLU A 128 4.40 8.20 -24.36
C GLU A 128 3.79 9.02 -23.21
N MET A 129 3.43 8.35 -22.11
CA MET A 129 2.91 9.05 -20.93
C MET A 129 4.02 9.79 -20.20
N VAL A 130 5.22 9.25 -20.11
CA VAL A 130 6.38 9.93 -19.51
C VAL A 130 6.70 11.22 -20.28
N ASP A 131 6.67 11.18 -21.62
CA ASP A 131 6.85 12.36 -22.45
C ASP A 131 5.74 13.40 -22.19
N LEU A 132 4.48 12.98 -22.09
CA LEU A 132 3.37 13.86 -21.76
C LEU A 132 3.51 14.49 -20.36
N LEU A 133 3.97 13.74 -19.36
CA LEU A 133 4.23 14.24 -18.01
C LEU A 133 5.34 15.29 -18.01
N GLU A 134 6.40 15.08 -18.79
CA GLU A 134 7.48 16.07 -18.96
C GLU A 134 6.97 17.35 -19.59
N GLU A 135 6.14 17.27 -20.64
CA GLU A 135 5.50 18.44 -21.26
C GLU A 135 4.57 19.19 -20.30
N ALA A 136 3.86 18.46 -19.42
CA ALA A 136 2.95 19.03 -18.43
C ALA A 136 3.69 19.62 -17.22
N THR A 137 4.97 19.31 -17.02
CA THR A 137 5.78 19.81 -15.90
C THR A 137 6.16 21.26 -16.10
N LEU A 138 6.10 22.07 -15.02
CA LEU A 138 6.60 23.44 -15.02
C LEU A 138 8.13 23.49 -15.01
N ASN A 139 8.72 24.63 -15.37
CA ASN A 139 10.17 24.78 -15.50
C ASN A 139 10.94 24.50 -14.20
N ASP A 140 10.30 24.68 -13.04
CA ASP A 140 10.88 24.44 -11.73
C ASP A 140 10.66 23.02 -11.20
N GLY A 141 10.13 22.10 -12.03
CA GLY A 141 9.89 20.71 -11.67
C GLY A 141 8.52 20.41 -11.07
N TYR A 142 7.68 21.42 -10.87
CA TYR A 142 6.34 21.23 -10.35
C TYR A 142 5.42 20.51 -11.34
N LEU A 143 4.69 19.50 -10.90
CA LEU A 143 3.73 18.74 -11.70
C LEU A 143 2.45 18.46 -10.89
N ASP A 144 1.39 19.18 -11.21
CA ASP A 144 0.03 18.96 -10.78
C ASP A 144 -0.90 19.65 -11.79
N THR A 145 -1.82 18.90 -12.39
CA THR A 145 -2.61 19.40 -13.51
C THR A 145 -3.64 20.45 -13.07
N PHE A 146 -4.18 20.33 -11.85
CA PHE A 146 -5.17 21.28 -11.35
C PHE A 146 -4.62 22.71 -11.29
N TYR A 147 -3.51 22.89 -10.59
CA TYR A 147 -2.90 24.21 -10.46
C TYR A 147 -2.22 24.66 -11.75
N SER A 148 -1.57 23.76 -12.49
CA SER A 148 -0.95 24.07 -13.79
C SER A 148 -1.98 24.61 -14.79
N ILE A 149 -3.19 24.09 -14.81
CA ILE A 149 -4.25 24.57 -15.69
C ILE A 149 -4.88 25.85 -15.15
N LYS A 150 -5.31 25.85 -13.87
CA LYS A 150 -6.10 26.93 -13.29
C LYS A 150 -5.27 28.16 -12.92
N ASN A 151 -4.31 28.01 -12.01
CA ASN A 151 -3.47 29.11 -11.56
C ASN A 151 -2.19 28.63 -10.86
N PRO A 152 -1.05 28.54 -11.55
CA PRO A 152 0.21 28.06 -10.97
C PRO A 152 0.73 28.91 -9.80
N LYS A 153 0.30 30.18 -9.67
CA LYS A 153 0.70 31.03 -8.54
C LYS A 153 0.03 30.64 -7.21
N LYS A 154 -1.03 29.82 -7.29
CA LYS A 154 -1.79 29.34 -6.15
C LYS A 154 -1.38 27.93 -5.68
N ARG A 155 -0.36 27.32 -6.29
CA ARG A 155 0.16 26.04 -5.85
C ARG A 155 0.53 26.07 -4.37
N PHE A 156 0.32 24.95 -3.66
CA PHE A 156 0.53 24.80 -2.23
C PHE A 156 -0.25 25.78 -1.33
N SER A 157 -1.32 26.41 -1.83
CA SER A 157 -2.13 27.35 -1.05
C SER A 157 -3.29 26.69 -0.30
N ASN A 158 -3.55 25.40 -0.51
CA ASN A 158 -4.53 24.61 0.21
C ASN A 158 -4.01 23.18 0.37
N LEU A 159 -3.07 22.99 1.29
CA LEU A 159 -2.46 21.69 1.53
C LEU A 159 -3.43 20.70 2.17
N ARG A 160 -4.39 21.21 2.96
CA ARG A 160 -5.36 20.38 3.66
C ARG A 160 -6.25 19.59 2.70
N ASP A 161 -6.79 20.25 1.67
CA ASP A 161 -7.86 19.69 0.84
C ASP A 161 -7.41 19.41 -0.60
N HIS A 162 -6.39 20.11 -1.12
CA HIS A 162 -5.86 19.93 -2.47
C HIS A 162 -4.64 19.00 -2.43
N HIS A 163 -4.72 17.90 -3.12
CA HIS A 163 -3.90 16.70 -2.97
C HIS A 163 -2.55 16.77 -3.72
N GLU A 164 -1.90 17.92 -3.84
CA GLU A 164 -0.65 18.10 -4.59
C GLU A 164 0.46 17.13 -4.12
N LEU A 165 0.68 17.09 -2.78
CA LEU A 165 1.70 16.23 -2.18
C LEU A 165 1.32 14.73 -2.22
N TYR A 166 0.03 14.41 -2.22
CA TYR A 166 -0.46 13.07 -2.47
C TYR A 166 -0.19 12.63 -3.91
N CYS A 167 -0.47 13.49 -4.89
CA CYS A 167 -0.17 13.23 -6.30
C CYS A 167 1.33 13.09 -6.52
N PHE A 168 2.16 13.95 -5.90
CA PHE A 168 3.61 13.80 -5.90
C PHE A 168 4.06 12.42 -5.36
N GLY A 169 3.48 11.98 -4.24
CA GLY A 169 3.82 10.68 -3.67
C GLY A 169 3.56 9.52 -4.65
N HIS A 170 2.43 9.52 -5.36
CA HIS A 170 2.13 8.53 -6.38
C HIS A 170 3.04 8.63 -7.62
N LEU A 171 3.42 9.85 -8.01
CA LEU A 171 4.42 10.06 -9.06
C LEU A 171 5.77 9.42 -8.69
N ALA A 172 6.24 9.63 -7.46
CA ALA A 172 7.49 9.06 -6.97
C ALA A 172 7.44 7.53 -6.95
N GLU A 173 6.37 6.92 -6.41
CA GLU A 173 6.16 5.47 -6.40
C GLU A 173 6.17 4.88 -7.83
N ALA A 174 5.48 5.54 -8.79
CA ALA A 174 5.46 5.13 -10.19
C ALA A 174 6.84 5.25 -10.86
N ALA A 175 7.56 6.33 -10.57
CA ALA A 175 8.86 6.60 -11.15
C ALA A 175 9.91 5.56 -10.75
N GLU A 176 9.90 5.18 -9.47
CA GLU A 176 10.78 4.13 -8.97
C GLU A 176 10.44 2.77 -9.56
N ALA A 177 9.15 2.40 -9.59
CA ALA A 177 8.71 1.15 -10.18
C ALA A 177 9.10 1.05 -11.66
N TYR A 178 8.94 2.14 -12.42
CA TYR A 178 9.30 2.17 -13.84
C TYR A 178 10.82 2.09 -14.05
N TYR A 179 11.60 2.78 -13.22
CA TYR A 179 13.05 2.65 -13.24
C TYR A 179 13.53 1.24 -12.90
N GLU A 180 12.97 0.61 -11.89
CA GLU A 180 13.28 -0.79 -11.53
C GLU A 180 12.95 -1.77 -12.65
N ALA A 181 11.83 -1.55 -13.37
CA ALA A 181 11.39 -2.40 -14.47
C ALA A 181 12.26 -2.28 -15.72
N THR A 182 12.67 -1.05 -16.07
CA THR A 182 13.22 -0.75 -17.40
C THR A 182 14.64 -0.19 -17.37
N GLY A 183 15.10 0.34 -16.24
CA GLY A 183 16.35 1.11 -16.11
C GLY A 183 16.26 2.53 -16.68
N LYS A 184 15.11 2.96 -17.25
CA LYS A 184 14.91 4.31 -17.82
C LYS A 184 14.76 5.34 -16.71
N LYS A 185 15.50 6.44 -16.78
CA LYS A 185 15.61 7.43 -15.70
C LYS A 185 14.71 8.66 -15.88
N GLN A 186 14.06 8.83 -17.02
CA GLN A 186 13.34 10.07 -17.34
C GLN A 186 12.26 10.37 -16.30
N LEU A 187 11.37 9.41 -15.99
CA LEU A 187 10.34 9.59 -15.00
C LEU A 187 10.91 9.77 -13.57
N LEU A 188 12.00 9.05 -13.26
CA LEU A 188 12.68 9.20 -11.96
C LEU A 188 13.26 10.61 -11.80
N HIS A 189 13.93 11.15 -12.82
CA HIS A 189 14.44 12.52 -12.80
C HIS A 189 13.33 13.57 -12.69
N LEU A 190 12.15 13.31 -13.29
CA LEU A 190 11.00 14.18 -13.13
C LEU A 190 10.52 14.18 -11.67
N ALA A 191 10.36 13.01 -11.04
CA ALA A 191 10.00 12.88 -9.65
C ALA A 191 11.03 13.51 -8.70
N GLU A 192 12.35 13.35 -9.00
CA GLU A 192 13.42 13.99 -8.23
C GLU A 192 13.37 15.52 -8.31
N ARG A 193 13.14 16.12 -9.50
CA ARG A 193 12.98 17.58 -9.64
C ARG A 193 11.81 18.10 -8.79
N PHE A 194 10.69 17.36 -8.76
CA PHE A 194 9.56 17.76 -7.92
C PHE A 194 9.87 17.57 -6.43
N ALA A 195 10.55 16.49 -6.06
CA ALA A 195 11.01 16.27 -4.67
C ALA A 195 12.00 17.36 -4.22
N ASP A 196 12.94 17.73 -5.05
CA ASP A 196 13.91 18.80 -4.76
C ASP A 196 13.17 20.14 -4.53
N LEU A 197 12.21 20.49 -5.38
CA LEU A 197 11.35 21.67 -5.19
C LEU A 197 10.60 21.64 -3.84
N ILE A 198 10.03 20.48 -3.47
CA ILE A 198 9.32 20.35 -2.19
C ILE A 198 10.29 20.50 -1.02
N CYS A 199 11.51 19.95 -1.11
CA CYS A 199 12.55 20.12 -0.10
C CYS A 199 13.00 21.58 0.06
N GLU A 200 12.98 22.37 -1.01
CA GLU A 200 13.27 23.81 -0.94
C GLU A 200 12.14 24.58 -0.25
N LEU A 201 10.89 24.22 -0.52
CA LEU A 201 9.71 24.97 -0.09
C LEU A 201 9.23 24.62 1.32
N PHE A 202 9.43 23.41 1.79
CA PHE A 202 8.87 22.91 3.06
C PHE A 202 9.97 22.67 4.10
N GLY A 203 9.68 22.97 5.36
CA GLY A 203 10.60 22.76 6.48
C GLY A 203 10.31 23.71 7.64
N LYS A 204 11.18 23.67 8.65
CA LYS A 204 11.11 24.51 9.85
C LYS A 204 11.86 25.85 9.72
N GLU A 205 12.68 25.96 8.70
CA GLU A 205 13.56 27.08 8.48
C GLU A 205 12.73 28.33 8.12
N GLU A 206 13.26 29.50 8.46
CA GLU A 206 12.64 30.78 8.14
C GLU A 206 12.46 30.92 6.61
N GLY A 207 11.28 31.34 6.21
CA GLY A 207 10.92 31.51 4.79
C GLY A 207 10.33 30.26 4.13
N LYS A 208 10.39 29.08 4.76
CA LYS A 208 9.74 27.87 4.28
C LYS A 208 8.28 27.75 4.73
N CYS A 209 7.50 26.98 3.98
CA CYS A 209 6.17 26.56 4.38
C CYS A 209 6.26 25.53 5.51
N HIS A 210 5.62 25.81 6.63
CA HIS A 210 5.56 24.90 7.78
C HIS A 210 4.42 23.88 7.70
N GLY A 211 3.83 23.72 6.50
CA GLY A 211 2.77 22.77 6.23
C GLY A 211 3.24 21.34 6.05
N TYR A 212 2.27 20.46 5.90
CA TYR A 212 2.44 19.02 5.64
C TYR A 212 1.29 18.53 4.76
N PRO A 213 1.38 17.33 4.12
CA PRO A 213 0.33 16.82 3.24
C PRO A 213 -1.03 16.72 3.94
N GLY A 214 -2.10 17.15 3.33
CA GLY A 214 -3.46 16.92 3.83
C GLY A 214 -3.87 15.47 3.70
N HIS A 215 -3.55 14.85 2.56
CA HIS A 215 -3.60 13.40 2.39
C HIS A 215 -2.18 12.84 2.38
N GLU A 216 -1.91 11.95 3.30
CA GLU A 216 -0.63 11.30 3.45
C GLU A 216 -0.36 10.33 2.28
N LEU A 217 0.86 10.27 1.87
CA LEU A 217 1.52 9.35 0.96
C LEU A 217 2.95 9.83 0.68
N ALA A 218 3.14 11.16 0.58
CA ALA A 218 4.46 11.74 0.32
C ALA A 218 5.51 11.24 1.32
N GLU A 219 5.11 11.02 2.58
CA GLU A 219 5.98 10.57 3.65
C GLU A 219 6.64 9.22 3.31
N MET A 220 5.84 8.23 2.93
CA MET A 220 6.39 6.91 2.58
C MET A 220 7.12 6.92 1.22
N ALA A 221 6.63 7.70 0.26
CA ALA A 221 7.24 7.83 -1.06
C ALA A 221 8.62 8.50 -0.99
N LEU A 222 8.78 9.54 -0.15
CA LEU A 222 10.07 10.20 0.08
C LEU A 222 11.09 9.25 0.72
N VAL A 223 10.68 8.39 1.67
CA VAL A 223 11.59 7.39 2.24
C VAL A 223 12.04 6.40 1.17
N ARG A 224 11.13 5.95 0.32
CA ARG A 224 11.45 5.05 -0.78
C ARG A 224 12.40 5.72 -1.79
N LEU A 225 12.13 6.98 -2.15
CA LEU A 225 12.97 7.77 -3.04
C LEU A 225 14.38 7.99 -2.44
N TYR A 226 14.49 8.21 -1.11
CA TYR A 226 15.76 8.22 -0.40
C TYR A 226 16.52 6.90 -0.56
N ARG A 227 15.87 5.76 -0.36
CA ARG A 227 16.49 4.43 -0.53
C ARG A 227 17.08 4.23 -1.92
N HIS A 228 16.44 4.82 -2.92
CA HIS A 228 16.85 4.74 -4.33
C HIS A 228 17.99 5.68 -4.68
N THR A 229 17.93 6.93 -4.19
CA THR A 229 18.83 8.01 -4.60
C THR A 229 19.96 8.28 -3.61
N GLY A 230 19.80 7.91 -2.35
CA GLY A 230 20.71 8.26 -1.25
C GLY A 230 20.63 9.73 -0.80
N LYS A 231 19.69 10.55 -1.34
CA LYS A 231 19.52 11.95 -0.95
C LYS A 231 18.85 12.06 0.43
N THR A 232 19.62 12.38 1.45
CA THR A 232 19.14 12.50 2.85
C THR A 232 18.07 13.57 3.03
N SER A 233 18.03 14.61 2.20
CA SER A 233 16.99 15.65 2.22
C SER A 233 15.58 15.08 2.07
N TYR A 234 15.40 14.01 1.29
CA TYR A 234 14.10 13.35 1.14
C TYR A 234 13.66 12.65 2.44
N LEU A 235 14.59 11.97 3.09
CA LEU A 235 14.32 11.31 4.37
C LEU A 235 14.03 12.33 5.48
N GLU A 236 14.77 13.43 5.51
CA GLU A 236 14.58 14.54 6.46
C GLU A 236 13.22 15.22 6.25
N LEU A 237 12.81 15.43 5.00
CA LEU A 237 11.49 16.00 4.69
C LEU A 237 10.35 15.05 5.08
N ALA A 238 10.48 13.74 4.81
CA ALA A 238 9.51 12.76 5.27
C ALA A 238 9.36 12.79 6.80
N ARG A 239 10.48 12.84 7.52
CA ARG A 239 10.49 12.97 8.99
C ARG A 239 9.84 14.27 9.45
N TYR A 240 10.12 15.37 8.76
CA TYR A 240 9.49 16.66 9.04
C TYR A 240 7.97 16.58 8.92
N PHE A 241 7.44 16.05 7.81
CA PHE A 241 6.01 15.93 7.60
C PHE A 241 5.31 15.09 8.67
N VAL A 242 5.91 13.95 9.06
CA VAL A 242 5.37 13.09 10.12
C VAL A 242 5.39 13.77 11.49
N LEU A 243 6.50 14.41 11.87
CA LEU A 243 6.67 14.97 13.20
C LEU A 243 6.04 16.36 13.37
N GLU A 244 5.82 17.10 12.29
CA GLU A 244 5.15 18.42 12.35
C GLU A 244 3.63 18.29 12.39
N ARG A 245 3.11 17.19 11.84
CA ARG A 245 1.68 16.92 11.85
C ARG A 245 1.09 16.95 13.26
N GLY A 246 0.03 17.75 13.41
CA GLY A 246 -0.70 17.88 14.67
C GLY A 246 -0.01 18.70 15.75
N ARG A 247 1.12 19.35 15.46
CA ARG A 247 1.73 20.32 16.39
C ARG A 247 0.94 21.63 16.42
N GLU A 248 0.96 22.30 17.56
CA GLU A 248 0.41 23.65 17.71
C GLU A 248 1.49 24.73 17.48
N PRO A 249 1.16 25.83 16.80
CA PRO A 249 -0.15 26.13 16.19
C PRO A 249 -0.43 25.26 14.97
N ASN A 250 -1.59 24.59 14.94
CA ASN A 250 -1.94 23.65 13.88
C ASN A 250 -1.99 24.32 12.52
N TYR A 251 -1.22 23.77 11.55
CA TYR A 251 -1.09 24.39 10.24
C TYR A 251 -2.41 24.50 9.49
N PHE A 252 -3.23 23.45 9.46
CA PHE A 252 -4.50 23.46 8.71
C PHE A 252 -5.52 24.44 9.29
N ARG A 253 -5.55 24.61 10.62
CA ARG A 253 -6.37 25.64 11.26
C ARG A 253 -5.92 27.02 10.84
N LYS A 254 -4.61 27.26 10.80
CA LYS A 254 -4.04 28.54 10.34
C LYS A 254 -4.31 28.78 8.86
N GLU A 255 -4.13 27.79 8.01
CA GLU A 255 -4.35 27.86 6.56
C GLU A 255 -5.80 28.27 6.23
N HIS A 256 -6.79 27.73 6.95
CA HIS A 256 -8.21 27.97 6.69
C HIS A 256 -8.85 28.99 7.65
N GLY A 257 -8.10 29.56 8.59
CA GLY A 257 -8.63 30.50 9.57
C GLY A 257 -9.62 29.88 10.57
N GLU A 258 -9.58 28.55 10.74
CA GLU A 258 -10.50 27.78 11.58
C GLU A 258 -9.86 27.47 12.93
N LYS A 259 -10.32 28.12 14.02
CA LYS A 259 -9.74 27.91 15.35
C LYS A 259 -10.12 26.59 16.00
N ASP A 260 -11.35 26.13 15.79
CA ASP A 260 -11.95 25.02 16.55
C ASP A 260 -12.33 23.81 15.67
N SER A 261 -11.82 23.73 14.43
CA SER A 261 -12.11 22.60 13.54
C SER A 261 -11.49 21.29 14.05
N ASP A 262 -12.24 20.20 13.88
CA ASP A 262 -11.76 18.86 14.23
C ASP A 262 -10.70 18.37 13.23
N MET A 263 -9.48 18.18 13.71
CA MET A 263 -8.35 17.73 12.90
C MET A 263 -8.20 16.21 12.85
N ARG A 264 -9.10 15.44 13.46
CA ARG A 264 -9.02 13.96 13.46
C ARG A 264 -9.10 13.38 12.07
N TYR A 265 -9.90 13.97 11.20
CA TYR A 265 -10.03 13.54 9.80
C TYR A 265 -8.68 13.46 9.09
N TYR A 266 -7.77 14.40 9.38
CA TYR A 266 -6.45 14.56 8.79
C TYR A 266 -5.31 13.97 9.63
N GLN A 267 -5.60 13.16 10.67
CA GLN A 267 -4.63 12.66 11.64
C GLN A 267 -3.78 13.77 12.30
N ALA A 268 -4.29 15.00 12.33
CA ALA A 268 -3.60 16.19 12.80
C ALA A 268 -4.20 16.78 14.10
N GLN A 269 -4.94 15.98 14.87
CA GLN A 269 -5.56 16.39 16.13
C GLN A 269 -4.55 16.59 17.27
N GLN A 270 -3.40 15.95 17.18
CA GLN A 270 -2.29 16.03 18.13
C GLN A 270 -1.02 15.48 17.48
N PRO A 271 0.18 15.80 18.01
CA PRO A 271 1.43 15.25 17.51
C PRO A 271 1.42 13.72 17.42
N VAL A 272 2.01 13.16 16.37
CA VAL A 272 1.96 11.72 16.11
C VAL A 272 2.52 10.87 17.26
N LEU A 273 3.53 11.38 17.98
CA LEU A 273 4.11 10.70 19.13
C LEU A 273 3.13 10.55 20.30
N GLU A 274 2.10 11.39 20.37
CA GLU A 274 1.08 11.40 21.41
C GLU A 274 -0.18 10.61 21.04
N GLN A 275 -0.34 10.23 19.76
CA GLN A 275 -1.54 9.53 19.29
C GLN A 275 -1.65 8.14 19.93
N MET A 276 -2.77 7.88 20.58
CA MET A 276 -3.07 6.62 21.28
C MET A 276 -3.97 5.68 20.50
N GLU A 277 -4.69 6.21 19.49
CA GLU A 277 -5.64 5.46 18.66
C GLU A 277 -5.67 5.98 17.24
N ALA A 278 -6.06 5.10 16.31
CA ALA A 278 -6.33 5.45 14.93
C ALA A 278 -7.66 6.18 14.82
N VAL A 279 -7.66 7.34 14.18
CA VAL A 279 -8.84 8.20 14.01
C VAL A 279 -8.88 8.78 12.59
N GLY A 280 -10.03 9.29 12.19
CA GLY A 280 -10.22 9.98 10.92
C GLY A 280 -10.17 9.04 9.71
N HIS A 281 -9.88 9.60 8.55
CA HIS A 281 -9.91 8.90 7.27
C HIS A 281 -8.96 7.68 7.27
N ALA A 282 -9.49 6.50 6.95
CA ALA A 282 -8.76 5.25 7.15
C ALA A 282 -7.56 5.10 6.21
N VAL A 283 -7.67 5.48 4.93
CA VAL A 283 -6.55 5.39 3.96
C VAL A 283 -5.42 6.33 4.37
N ARG A 284 -5.73 7.58 4.72
CA ARG A 284 -4.74 8.56 5.21
C ARG A 284 -3.97 8.00 6.40
N ALA A 285 -4.68 7.45 7.39
CA ALA A 285 -4.06 6.84 8.56
C ALA A 285 -3.12 5.68 8.19
N MET A 286 -3.54 4.76 7.30
CA MET A 286 -2.69 3.64 6.88
C MET A 286 -1.41 4.11 6.18
N TYR A 287 -1.49 5.15 5.36
CA TYR A 287 -0.32 5.71 4.68
C TYR A 287 0.60 6.46 5.66
N LEU A 288 0.04 7.27 6.57
CA LEU A 288 0.82 7.91 7.63
C LEU A 288 1.58 6.88 8.46
N TYR A 289 0.89 5.81 8.90
CA TYR A 289 1.51 4.79 9.74
C TYR A 289 2.55 3.97 8.97
N SER A 290 2.38 3.83 7.66
CA SER A 290 3.40 3.25 6.77
C SER A 290 4.66 4.12 6.75
N GLY A 291 4.54 5.42 6.47
CA GLY A 291 5.67 6.36 6.46
C GLY A 291 6.34 6.50 7.83
N LEU A 292 5.54 6.55 8.91
CA LEU A 292 6.05 6.55 10.29
C LEU A 292 6.88 5.29 10.59
N THR A 293 6.41 4.12 10.14
CA THR A 293 7.12 2.85 10.36
C THR A 293 8.40 2.78 9.52
N ASP A 294 8.38 3.26 8.28
CA ASP A 294 9.58 3.40 7.45
C ASP A 294 10.64 4.28 8.15
N LEU A 295 10.24 5.42 8.72
CA LEU A 295 11.15 6.31 9.47
C LEU A 295 11.68 5.66 10.75
N ALA A 296 10.85 4.87 11.45
CA ALA A 296 11.30 4.11 12.61
C ALA A 296 12.44 3.14 12.25
N VAL A 297 12.35 2.51 11.07
CA VAL A 297 13.39 1.60 10.57
C VAL A 297 14.64 2.37 10.12
N GLU A 298 14.49 3.43 9.31
CA GLU A 298 15.62 4.16 8.73
C GLU A 298 16.48 4.89 9.78
N TYR A 299 15.85 5.39 10.85
CA TYR A 299 16.55 6.10 11.92
C TYR A 299 16.83 5.22 13.14
N ASP A 300 16.44 3.95 13.14
CA ASP A 300 16.43 3.09 14.36
C ASP A 300 15.74 3.81 15.55
N ASP A 301 14.61 4.49 15.25
CA ASP A 301 13.92 5.37 16.19
C ASP A 301 12.93 4.58 17.06
N GLY A 302 13.37 4.27 18.29
CA GLY A 302 12.55 3.50 19.24
C GLY A 302 11.26 4.19 19.67
N GLU A 303 11.15 5.52 19.62
CA GLU A 303 9.90 6.23 19.95
C GLU A 303 8.88 6.09 18.81
N LEU A 304 9.30 6.28 17.57
CA LEU A 304 8.44 6.02 16.42
C LEU A 304 8.01 4.54 16.37
N ALA A 305 8.92 3.61 16.66
CA ALA A 305 8.61 2.17 16.74
C ALA A 305 7.55 1.86 17.81
N LYS A 306 7.60 2.51 18.98
CA LYS A 306 6.58 2.36 20.02
C LYS A 306 5.21 2.88 19.56
N VAL A 307 5.18 4.01 18.85
CA VAL A 307 3.95 4.57 18.27
C VAL A 307 3.37 3.62 17.23
N ALA A 308 4.17 3.14 16.27
CA ALA A 308 3.73 2.18 15.27
C ALA A 308 3.10 0.93 15.90
N LYS A 309 3.76 0.31 16.87
CA LYS A 309 3.25 -0.87 17.59
C LYS A 309 1.97 -0.58 18.39
N ARG A 310 1.85 0.60 18.99
CA ARG A 310 0.65 1.02 19.75
C ARG A 310 -0.55 1.19 18.82
N LEU A 311 -0.37 1.91 17.70
CA LEU A 311 -1.41 2.14 16.71
C LEU A 311 -1.79 0.85 15.99
N TRP A 312 -0.83 -0.04 15.70
CA TRP A 312 -1.09 -1.37 15.16
C TRP A 312 -2.05 -2.16 16.06
N LYS A 313 -1.75 -2.25 17.35
CA LYS A 313 -2.63 -2.92 18.32
C LYS A 313 -4.01 -2.27 18.40
N ASN A 314 -4.10 -0.94 18.30
CA ASN A 314 -5.38 -0.25 18.30
C ASN A 314 -6.22 -0.62 17.07
N VAL A 315 -5.63 -0.56 15.86
CA VAL A 315 -6.31 -0.91 14.62
C VAL A 315 -6.72 -2.38 14.63
N THR A 316 -5.77 -3.29 14.74
CA THR A 316 -6.01 -4.72 14.49
C THR A 316 -6.84 -5.41 15.55
N ARG A 317 -6.83 -4.90 16.79
CA ARG A 317 -7.58 -5.52 17.91
C ARG A 317 -8.91 -4.85 18.22
N LYS A 318 -9.17 -3.63 17.71
CA LYS A 318 -10.35 -2.85 18.10
C LYS A 318 -11.13 -2.26 16.94
N LYS A 319 -10.52 -2.12 15.75
CA LYS A 319 -11.12 -1.35 14.64
C LYS A 319 -11.02 -2.05 13.27
N MET A 320 -10.56 -3.30 13.24
CA MET A 320 -10.44 -4.12 12.03
C MET A 320 -11.58 -5.16 11.99
N TYR A 321 -12.17 -5.31 10.83
CA TYR A 321 -13.14 -6.37 10.53
C TYR A 321 -12.47 -7.72 10.35
N ILE A 322 -13.23 -8.80 10.50
CA ILE A 322 -12.74 -10.17 10.30
C ILE A 322 -12.15 -10.39 8.90
N THR A 323 -12.58 -9.64 7.91
CA THR A 323 -12.06 -9.66 6.53
C THR A 323 -10.73 -8.91 6.35
N GLY A 324 -10.20 -8.28 7.40
CA GLY A 324 -9.04 -7.39 7.28
C GLY A 324 -9.40 -5.98 6.78
N GLY A 325 -10.69 -5.68 6.58
CA GLY A 325 -11.17 -4.34 6.26
C GLY A 325 -11.05 -3.39 7.45
N VAL A 326 -10.84 -2.11 7.20
CA VAL A 326 -10.78 -1.04 8.21
C VAL A 326 -11.56 0.20 7.73
N GLY A 327 -12.03 1.02 8.67
CA GLY A 327 -12.89 2.17 8.39
C GLY A 327 -14.37 1.81 8.53
N ALA A 328 -14.96 2.12 9.69
CA ALA A 328 -16.31 1.69 10.05
C ALA A 328 -17.42 2.62 9.54
N THR A 329 -17.11 3.90 9.28
CA THR A 329 -18.13 4.90 8.95
C THR A 329 -17.89 5.54 7.58
N SER A 330 -18.99 5.76 6.85
CA SER A 330 -19.00 6.53 5.60
C SER A 330 -18.81 8.04 5.83
N HIS A 331 -19.05 8.53 7.06
CA HIS A 331 -18.76 9.91 7.39
C HIS A 331 -17.24 10.12 7.47
N GLY A 332 -16.70 10.79 6.48
CA GLY A 332 -15.25 11.03 6.35
C GLY A 332 -14.45 9.76 6.02
N GLU A 333 -15.09 8.66 5.53
CA GLU A 333 -14.40 7.41 5.15
C GLU A 333 -13.48 6.91 6.28
N ALA A 334 -13.99 6.95 7.52
CA ALA A 334 -13.16 7.04 8.71
C ALA A 334 -13.25 5.85 9.65
N PHE A 335 -12.25 5.77 10.53
CA PHE A 335 -12.36 5.01 11.75
C PHE A 335 -13.44 5.60 12.67
N SER A 336 -14.18 4.75 13.32
CA SER A 336 -15.07 5.10 14.43
C SER A 336 -14.39 4.80 15.78
N TYR A 337 -15.14 4.85 16.88
CA TYR A 337 -14.62 4.48 18.20
C TYR A 337 -14.31 2.96 18.28
N ALA A 338 -13.60 2.54 19.33
CA ALA A 338 -13.19 1.15 19.51
C ALA A 338 -14.40 0.21 19.55
N TYR A 339 -14.34 -0.89 18.81
CA TYR A 339 -15.36 -1.93 18.68
C TYR A 339 -16.68 -1.48 18.00
N ASP A 340 -16.70 -0.32 17.37
CA ASP A 340 -17.80 0.09 16.49
C ASP A 340 -17.56 -0.49 15.10
N LEU A 341 -18.12 -1.66 14.85
CA LEU A 341 -17.90 -2.47 13.64
C LEU A 341 -19.26 -2.92 13.06
N PRO A 342 -20.08 -1.97 12.54
CA PRO A 342 -21.36 -2.32 11.92
C PRO A 342 -21.14 -3.21 10.70
N ALA A 343 -22.01 -4.22 10.50
CA ALA A 343 -21.86 -5.20 9.42
C ALA A 343 -22.36 -4.66 8.07
N ASP A 344 -23.46 -3.92 8.07
CA ASP A 344 -24.18 -3.44 6.88
C ASP A 344 -23.73 -2.07 6.38
N SER A 345 -23.29 -1.19 7.28
CA SER A 345 -22.94 0.19 6.99
C SER A 345 -21.44 0.47 7.09
N ALA A 346 -20.61 -0.56 7.21
CA ALA A 346 -19.17 -0.44 7.17
C ALA A 346 -18.72 0.22 5.86
N TYR A 347 -17.85 1.23 5.95
CA TYR A 347 -17.22 1.77 4.75
C TYR A 347 -16.20 0.78 4.20
N ALA A 348 -15.28 0.31 5.02
CA ALA A 348 -14.30 -0.72 4.72
C ALA A 348 -13.74 -0.58 3.28
N GLU A 349 -13.14 0.58 3.01
CA GLU A 349 -12.66 0.95 1.69
C GLU A 349 -11.57 -0.01 1.20
N THR A 350 -11.63 -0.37 -0.08
CA THR A 350 -10.59 -1.21 -0.72
C THR A 350 -9.19 -0.61 -0.55
N CYS A 351 -9.03 0.73 -0.70
CA CYS A 351 -7.74 1.39 -0.49
C CYS A 351 -7.25 1.31 0.96
N ALA A 352 -8.14 1.30 1.93
CA ALA A 352 -7.75 1.19 3.33
C ALA A 352 -7.22 -0.22 3.66
N ALA A 353 -7.83 -1.26 3.10
CA ALA A 353 -7.31 -2.63 3.20
C ALA A 353 -5.94 -2.78 2.51
N ILE A 354 -5.76 -2.15 1.34
CA ILE A 354 -4.46 -2.08 0.64
C ILE A 354 -3.42 -1.36 1.50
N GLY A 355 -3.78 -0.21 2.07
CA GLY A 355 -2.90 0.54 2.98
C GLY A 355 -2.51 -0.27 4.22
N LEU A 356 -3.42 -1.10 4.75
CA LEU A 356 -3.11 -2.01 5.86
C LEU A 356 -2.08 -3.08 5.44
N VAL A 357 -2.15 -3.61 4.21
CA VAL A 357 -1.14 -4.52 3.66
C VAL A 357 0.22 -3.83 3.56
N PHE A 358 0.27 -2.58 3.08
CA PHE A 358 1.51 -1.80 3.01
C PHE A 358 2.11 -1.56 4.39
N TRP A 359 1.28 -1.26 5.37
CA TRP A 359 1.74 -1.07 6.74
C TRP A 359 2.20 -2.38 7.39
N ALA A 360 1.48 -3.50 7.17
CA ALA A 360 1.87 -4.82 7.67
C ALA A 360 3.27 -5.25 7.21
N LYS A 361 3.58 -5.04 5.91
CA LYS A 361 4.93 -5.29 5.37
C LYS A 361 6.01 -4.50 6.12
N ARG A 362 5.75 -3.23 6.42
CA ARG A 362 6.69 -2.36 7.13
C ARG A 362 6.84 -2.75 8.60
N MET A 363 5.76 -3.21 9.22
CA MET A 363 5.81 -3.76 10.58
C MET A 363 6.67 -5.03 10.65
N LEU A 364 6.65 -5.88 9.60
CA LEU A 364 7.55 -7.03 9.47
C LEU A 364 9.02 -6.61 9.36
N GLN A 365 9.31 -5.53 8.62
CA GLN A 365 10.66 -4.96 8.53
C GLN A 365 11.11 -4.34 9.86
N LEU A 366 10.21 -3.71 10.59
CA LEU A 366 10.50 -3.14 11.92
C LEU A 366 10.75 -4.24 12.97
N GLN A 367 9.98 -5.31 12.92
CA GLN A 367 10.12 -6.47 13.78
C GLN A 367 9.40 -7.67 13.17
N PRO A 368 10.10 -8.76 12.81
CA PRO A 368 9.48 -9.96 12.27
C PRO A 368 8.54 -10.63 13.30
N LYS A 369 7.23 -10.53 13.06
CA LYS A 369 6.18 -11.19 13.87
C LYS A 369 5.10 -11.77 12.98
N GLY A 370 4.72 -13.03 13.22
CA GLY A 370 3.67 -13.71 12.47
C GLY A 370 2.34 -12.98 12.47
N GLU A 371 2.00 -12.27 13.57
CA GLU A 371 0.76 -11.47 13.65
C GLU A 371 0.64 -10.41 12.55
N TYR A 372 1.75 -9.85 12.06
CA TYR A 372 1.74 -8.87 10.98
C TYR A 372 1.44 -9.52 9.63
N ALA A 373 2.06 -10.67 9.38
CA ALA A 373 1.81 -11.46 8.17
C ALA A 373 0.39 -12.08 8.17
N ASP A 374 -0.15 -12.46 9.33
CA ASP A 374 -1.53 -12.95 9.45
C ASP A 374 -2.56 -11.89 9.05
N VAL A 375 -2.36 -10.64 9.49
CA VAL A 375 -3.22 -9.51 9.10
C VAL A 375 -3.07 -9.21 7.61
N MET A 376 -1.83 -9.23 7.10
CA MET A 376 -1.54 -9.03 5.68
C MET A 376 -2.23 -10.09 4.80
N GLU A 377 -2.10 -11.37 5.16
CA GLU A 377 -2.75 -12.49 4.47
C GLU A 377 -4.27 -12.34 4.48
N ARG A 378 -4.86 -12.06 5.64
CA ARG A 378 -6.30 -11.85 5.82
C ARG A 378 -6.84 -10.73 4.95
N ALA A 379 -6.18 -9.57 4.93
CA ALA A 379 -6.57 -8.44 4.11
C ALA A 379 -6.46 -8.77 2.61
N LEU A 380 -5.38 -9.41 2.18
CA LEU A 380 -5.15 -9.81 0.79
C LEU A 380 -6.24 -10.76 0.27
N TYR A 381 -6.49 -11.85 0.97
CA TYR A 381 -7.44 -12.88 0.52
C TYR A 381 -8.91 -12.46 0.63
N ASN A 382 -9.23 -11.42 1.39
CA ASN A 382 -10.61 -10.99 1.61
C ASN A 382 -10.85 -9.55 1.10
N SER A 383 -10.64 -8.52 1.92
CA SER A 383 -11.02 -7.13 1.60
C SER A 383 -10.35 -6.56 0.35
N VAL A 384 -9.14 -7.01 -0.01
CA VAL A 384 -8.46 -6.61 -1.24
C VAL A 384 -9.10 -7.31 -2.45
N LEU A 385 -9.18 -8.64 -2.44
CA LEU A 385 -9.71 -9.40 -3.57
C LEU A 385 -11.21 -9.18 -3.78
N SER A 386 -11.99 -8.83 -2.74
CA SER A 386 -13.40 -8.46 -2.91
C SER A 386 -13.57 -7.18 -3.74
N GLY A 387 -12.57 -6.32 -3.79
CA GLY A 387 -12.58 -5.07 -4.53
C GLY A 387 -12.62 -5.21 -6.05
N ILE A 388 -12.41 -6.42 -6.62
CA ILE A 388 -12.36 -6.65 -8.06
C ILE A 388 -13.25 -7.82 -8.50
N SER A 389 -13.87 -7.72 -9.67
CA SER A 389 -14.60 -8.82 -10.30
C SER A 389 -13.67 -9.90 -10.84
N LEU A 390 -14.22 -11.10 -11.06
CA LEU A 390 -13.44 -12.23 -11.58
C LEU A 390 -12.91 -12.00 -13.01
N ASP A 391 -13.58 -11.16 -13.79
CA ASP A 391 -13.16 -10.76 -15.13
C ASP A 391 -12.28 -9.50 -15.17
N GLY A 392 -12.09 -8.83 -14.01
CA GLY A 392 -11.20 -7.68 -13.86
C GLY A 392 -11.75 -6.34 -14.38
N THR A 393 -13.06 -6.24 -14.70
CA THR A 393 -13.64 -5.06 -15.35
C THR A 393 -14.60 -4.25 -14.47
N GLU A 394 -14.86 -4.73 -13.25
CA GLU A 394 -15.75 -4.08 -12.30
C GLU A 394 -15.15 -4.09 -10.89
N PHE A 395 -15.45 -3.05 -10.10
CA PHE A 395 -14.79 -2.80 -8.83
C PHE A 395 -15.77 -2.43 -7.72
N PHE A 396 -15.46 -2.82 -6.47
CA PHE A 396 -16.04 -2.24 -5.28
C PHE A 396 -15.12 -1.17 -4.68
N TYR A 397 -15.72 -0.08 -4.25
CA TYR A 397 -15.07 0.95 -3.44
C TYR A 397 -15.13 0.55 -1.96
N THR A 398 -16.31 0.18 -1.47
CA THR A 398 -16.61 -0.20 -0.09
C THR A 398 -16.98 -1.69 0.00
N ASN A 399 -16.60 -2.33 1.13
CA ASN A 399 -16.74 -3.77 1.33
C ASN A 399 -17.36 -4.09 2.69
N PRO A 400 -18.66 -3.77 2.93
CA PRO A 400 -19.34 -4.16 4.15
C PRO A 400 -19.49 -5.69 4.25
N LEU A 401 -19.71 -6.21 5.45
CA LEU A 401 -19.89 -7.65 5.66
C LEU A 401 -21.27 -8.15 5.22
N GLU A 402 -22.27 -7.27 5.26
CA GLU A 402 -23.66 -7.57 4.89
C GLU A 402 -24.14 -6.59 3.83
N VAL A 403 -24.79 -7.10 2.78
CA VAL A 403 -25.35 -6.28 1.70
C VAL A 403 -26.76 -6.75 1.39
N ASP A 404 -27.75 -5.94 1.72
CA ASP A 404 -29.14 -6.11 1.30
C ASP A 404 -29.44 -5.19 0.10
N PRO A 405 -29.68 -5.75 -1.11
CA PRO A 405 -29.92 -4.94 -2.30
C PRO A 405 -31.15 -4.02 -2.21
N LYS A 406 -32.13 -4.35 -1.37
CA LYS A 406 -33.30 -3.49 -1.12
C LYS A 406 -32.93 -2.34 -0.19
N ALA A 407 -32.26 -2.63 0.92
CA ALA A 407 -31.81 -1.62 1.85
C ALA A 407 -30.85 -0.61 1.19
N CYS A 408 -29.95 -1.05 0.29
CA CYS A 408 -29.07 -0.14 -0.47
C CYS A 408 -29.82 0.91 -1.30
N LYS A 409 -31.10 0.67 -1.64
CA LYS A 409 -31.92 1.62 -2.42
C LYS A 409 -32.81 2.50 -1.56
N GLU A 410 -33.21 2.03 -0.39
CA GLU A 410 -34.25 2.65 0.43
C GLU A 410 -33.69 3.31 1.70
N ASP A 411 -32.50 2.90 2.18
CA ASP A 411 -31.88 3.41 3.41
C ASP A 411 -30.75 4.39 3.08
N GLU A 412 -30.95 5.67 3.35
CA GLU A 412 -29.96 6.73 3.08
C GLU A 412 -28.63 6.52 3.83
N ARG A 413 -28.61 5.77 4.94
CA ARG A 413 -27.36 5.46 5.65
C ARG A 413 -26.44 4.58 4.81
N LEU A 414 -27.01 3.81 3.87
CA LEU A 414 -26.31 2.87 3.01
C LEU A 414 -26.01 3.44 1.61
N TRP A 415 -26.05 4.78 1.43
CA TRP A 415 -25.82 5.44 0.14
C TRP A 415 -24.50 5.02 -0.52
N HIS A 416 -23.49 4.65 0.27
CA HIS A 416 -22.15 4.23 -0.17
C HIS A 416 -22.07 2.74 -0.47
N VAL A 417 -23.03 1.92 -0.02
CA VAL A 417 -23.03 0.47 -0.21
C VAL A 417 -23.61 0.13 -1.58
N ARG A 418 -22.92 -0.66 -2.34
CA ARG A 418 -23.38 -1.14 -3.65
C ARG A 418 -23.58 -2.64 -3.63
N SER A 419 -24.70 -3.12 -4.17
CA SER A 419 -24.97 -4.55 -4.33
C SER A 419 -24.28 -5.17 -5.56
N ARG A 420 -23.70 -4.33 -6.43
CA ARG A 420 -22.91 -4.74 -7.61
C ARG A 420 -21.71 -3.83 -7.78
N ARG A 421 -20.64 -4.39 -8.32
CA ARG A 421 -19.43 -3.64 -8.68
C ARG A 421 -19.73 -2.62 -9.77
N ALA A 422 -18.98 -1.53 -9.77
CA ALA A 422 -19.06 -0.50 -10.79
C ALA A 422 -17.96 -0.68 -11.84
N LYS A 423 -18.24 -0.30 -13.08
CA LYS A 423 -17.27 -0.30 -14.17
C LYS A 423 -16.09 0.66 -13.90
N TRP A 424 -16.37 1.82 -13.34
CA TRP A 424 -15.40 2.83 -12.95
C TRP A 424 -16.05 3.82 -11.99
N PHE A 425 -15.25 4.71 -11.40
CA PHE A 425 -15.69 5.76 -10.50
C PHE A 425 -15.12 7.11 -10.94
N GLY A 426 -15.85 8.19 -10.75
CA GLY A 426 -15.30 9.53 -10.89
C GLY A 426 -14.12 9.76 -9.94
N CYS A 427 -14.25 9.30 -8.69
CA CYS A 427 -13.14 9.13 -7.74
C CYS A 427 -12.61 7.70 -7.83
N ALA A 428 -11.66 7.44 -8.72
CA ALA A 428 -11.20 6.08 -9.05
C ALA A 428 -9.95 5.65 -8.26
N CYS A 429 -9.82 6.03 -6.98
CA CYS A 429 -8.63 5.67 -6.19
C CYS A 429 -8.43 4.15 -6.06
N CYS A 430 -9.51 3.37 -5.88
CA CYS A 430 -9.43 1.94 -5.56
C CYS A 430 -8.98 1.04 -6.73
N PRO A 431 -9.51 1.16 -7.98
CA PRO A 431 -9.14 0.25 -9.05
C PRO A 431 -7.64 0.24 -9.39
N PRO A 432 -6.96 1.39 -9.62
CA PRO A 432 -5.53 1.37 -9.92
C PRO A 432 -4.68 1.07 -8.66
N ASN A 433 -5.15 1.42 -7.45
CA ASN A 433 -4.45 1.04 -6.22
C ASN A 433 -4.43 -0.49 -6.02
N LEU A 434 -5.53 -1.16 -6.36
CA LEU A 434 -5.63 -2.61 -6.35
C LEU A 434 -4.70 -3.24 -7.41
N ALA A 435 -4.67 -2.67 -8.61
CA ALA A 435 -3.81 -3.15 -9.69
C ALA A 435 -2.33 -3.09 -9.30
N ARG A 436 -1.85 -1.97 -8.70
CA ARG A 436 -0.45 -1.86 -8.25
C ARG A 436 -0.10 -2.80 -7.11
N LEU A 437 -1.03 -3.07 -6.16
CA LEU A 437 -0.76 -4.02 -5.09
C LEU A 437 -0.66 -5.46 -5.63
N ILE A 438 -1.64 -5.92 -6.41
CA ILE A 438 -1.61 -7.29 -6.96
C ILE A 438 -0.44 -7.44 -7.95
N GLY A 439 -0.16 -6.42 -8.78
CA GLY A 439 1.00 -6.40 -9.68
C GLY A 439 2.34 -6.54 -8.93
N SER A 440 2.42 -6.05 -7.71
CA SER A 440 3.62 -6.15 -6.86
C SER A 440 3.58 -7.24 -5.80
N ILE A 441 2.69 -8.24 -5.93
CA ILE A 441 2.43 -9.24 -4.87
C ILE A 441 3.68 -10.00 -4.42
N THR A 442 4.65 -10.19 -5.30
CA THR A 442 5.93 -10.85 -4.98
C THR A 442 6.70 -10.16 -3.86
N ARG A 443 6.54 -8.85 -3.69
CA ARG A 443 7.20 -8.06 -2.65
C ARG A 443 6.72 -8.37 -1.23
N TYR A 444 5.62 -9.14 -1.09
CA TYR A 444 4.98 -9.49 0.19
C TYR A 444 5.21 -10.93 0.61
N ILE A 445 5.86 -11.74 -0.25
CA ILE A 445 6.08 -13.17 -0.03
C ILE A 445 7.12 -13.40 1.07
N ALA A 446 8.21 -12.62 1.03
CA ALA A 446 9.34 -12.80 1.93
C ALA A 446 10.04 -11.47 2.20
N HIS A 447 10.86 -11.45 3.24
CA HIS A 447 11.84 -10.39 3.47
C HIS A 447 13.16 -10.96 3.98
N HIS A 448 14.22 -10.17 3.89
CA HIS A 448 15.56 -10.56 4.24
C HIS A 448 16.28 -9.45 5.00
N ALA A 449 17.03 -9.84 6.00
CA ALA A 449 17.96 -8.94 6.69
C ALA A 449 19.21 -9.72 7.10
N GLU A 450 20.38 -9.17 6.85
CA GLU A 450 21.68 -9.79 7.13
C GLU A 450 21.81 -11.19 6.50
N ASN A 451 21.74 -12.24 7.29
CA ASN A 451 21.80 -13.65 6.83
C ASN A 451 20.51 -14.42 7.19
N THR A 452 19.43 -13.71 7.49
CA THR A 452 18.12 -14.31 7.78
C THR A 452 17.11 -13.98 6.70
N THR A 453 16.42 -15.01 6.22
CA THR A 453 15.31 -14.87 5.26
C THR A 453 14.03 -15.39 5.91
N TRP A 454 12.99 -14.55 5.91
CA TRP A 454 11.67 -14.89 6.42
C TRP A 454 10.71 -15.15 5.25
N ILE A 455 10.00 -16.27 5.30
CA ILE A 455 8.86 -16.55 4.41
C ILE A 455 7.59 -16.09 5.13
N ASP A 456 7.02 -14.98 4.66
CA ASP A 456 5.89 -14.31 5.30
C ASP A 456 4.54 -14.86 4.79
N LEU A 457 4.46 -15.11 3.47
CA LEU A 457 3.28 -15.66 2.82
C LEU A 457 3.66 -16.89 2.00
N TYR A 458 2.90 -17.95 2.15
CA TYR A 458 3.10 -19.18 1.40
C TYR A 458 2.47 -19.08 0.01
N MET A 459 3.21 -18.46 -0.91
CA MET A 459 2.88 -18.41 -2.33
C MET A 459 3.97 -19.17 -3.10
N GLY A 460 3.59 -19.96 -4.08
CA GLY A 460 4.54 -20.64 -4.95
C GLY A 460 5.50 -19.65 -5.59
N SER A 461 6.81 -19.78 -5.31
CA SER A 461 7.80 -18.77 -5.72
C SER A 461 9.22 -19.31 -5.71
N VAL A 462 10.11 -18.60 -6.41
CA VAL A 462 11.57 -18.79 -6.31
C VAL A 462 12.19 -17.45 -5.92
N LEU A 463 12.80 -17.43 -4.75
CA LEU A 463 13.55 -16.30 -4.21
C LEU A 463 15.05 -16.55 -4.37
N ARG A 464 15.79 -15.57 -4.87
CA ARG A 464 17.26 -15.56 -4.85
C ARG A 464 17.75 -14.45 -3.96
N THR A 465 18.52 -14.82 -2.94
CA THR A 465 19.07 -13.89 -1.95
C THR A 465 20.54 -14.23 -1.64
N LYS A 466 21.14 -13.53 -0.68
CA LYS A 466 22.54 -13.75 -0.29
C LYS A 466 22.66 -14.01 1.20
N TRP A 467 23.32 -15.10 1.57
CA TRP A 467 23.81 -15.36 2.92
C TRP A 467 25.32 -15.26 2.93
N GLN A 468 25.89 -14.49 3.84
CA GLN A 468 27.35 -14.22 3.88
C GLN A 468 27.92 -13.78 2.50
N GLY A 469 27.14 -13.02 1.72
CA GLY A 469 27.53 -12.59 0.37
C GLY A 469 27.43 -13.66 -0.73
N LYS A 470 27.13 -14.93 -0.39
CA LYS A 470 26.96 -16.05 -1.32
C LYS A 470 25.49 -16.21 -1.71
N THR A 471 25.22 -16.49 -2.97
CA THR A 471 23.84 -16.66 -3.48
C THR A 471 23.23 -17.96 -2.96
N VAL A 472 22.02 -17.85 -2.42
CA VAL A 472 21.14 -18.97 -2.07
C VAL A 472 19.82 -18.82 -2.81
N GLU A 473 19.20 -19.95 -3.15
CA GLU A 473 17.89 -20.01 -3.80
C GLU A 473 16.91 -20.73 -2.89
N ILE A 474 15.73 -20.12 -2.67
CA ILE A 474 14.66 -20.67 -1.85
C ILE A 474 13.43 -20.81 -2.75
N GLU A 475 13.01 -22.05 -2.98
CA GLU A 475 11.80 -22.36 -3.72
C GLU A 475 10.67 -22.72 -2.75
N THR A 476 9.56 -21.99 -2.82
CA THR A 476 8.33 -22.34 -2.11
C THR A 476 7.33 -22.94 -3.09
N THR A 477 6.80 -24.11 -2.79
CA THR A 477 5.61 -24.67 -3.45
C THR A 477 4.45 -24.60 -2.48
N SER A 478 3.28 -24.17 -2.96
CA SER A 478 2.07 -23.99 -2.15
C SER A 478 0.82 -24.25 -2.98
N HIS A 479 -0.19 -24.84 -2.38
CA HIS A 479 -1.53 -25.00 -2.94
C HIS A 479 -2.60 -24.22 -2.14
N LEU A 480 -2.15 -23.28 -1.28
CA LEU A 480 -3.08 -22.37 -0.61
C LEU A 480 -3.81 -21.51 -1.64
N PRO A 481 -5.09 -21.18 -1.43
CA PRO A 481 -5.91 -21.48 -0.24
C PRO A 481 -6.65 -22.82 -0.29
N TYR A 482 -6.37 -23.71 -1.23
CA TYR A 482 -7.16 -24.93 -1.45
C TYR A 482 -6.73 -26.10 -0.57
N THR A 483 -5.42 -26.29 -0.41
CA THR A 483 -4.85 -27.31 0.50
C THR A 483 -3.62 -26.74 1.21
N SER A 484 -3.22 -27.38 2.31
CA SER A 484 -2.00 -27.03 3.06
C SER A 484 -0.74 -27.76 2.57
N ASP A 485 -0.73 -28.17 1.32
CA ASP A 485 0.45 -28.81 0.72
C ASP A 485 1.51 -27.73 0.43
N ILE A 486 2.47 -27.63 1.32
CA ILE A 486 3.51 -26.61 1.28
C ILE A 486 4.88 -27.30 1.41
N ALA A 487 5.85 -26.87 0.60
CA ALA A 487 7.23 -27.18 0.82
C ALA A 487 8.13 -25.98 0.52
N VAL A 488 9.08 -25.72 1.40
CA VAL A 488 10.12 -24.70 1.24
C VAL A 488 11.45 -25.40 1.04
N ARG A 489 12.06 -25.24 -0.12
CA ARG A 489 13.32 -25.88 -0.52
C ARG A 489 14.43 -24.86 -0.57
N LEU A 490 15.46 -25.07 0.21
CA LEU A 490 16.71 -24.32 0.13
C LEU A 490 17.68 -25.05 -0.80
N ASN A 491 18.25 -24.31 -1.74
CA ASN A 491 19.39 -24.69 -2.57
C ASN A 491 20.56 -23.74 -2.26
N ASN A 492 21.61 -24.28 -1.64
CA ASN A 492 22.75 -23.55 -1.08
C ASN A 492 24.09 -24.18 -1.52
N PRO A 493 24.40 -24.16 -2.83
CA PRO A 493 25.57 -24.86 -3.36
C PRO A 493 26.91 -24.36 -2.82
N SER A 494 26.92 -23.14 -2.27
CA SER A 494 28.11 -22.49 -1.71
C SER A 494 28.29 -22.75 -0.22
N GLU A 495 27.45 -23.57 0.39
CA GLU A 495 27.50 -23.91 1.82
C GLU A 495 27.54 -22.65 2.71
N ALA A 496 26.73 -21.64 2.37
CA ALA A 496 26.62 -20.43 3.16
C ALA A 496 25.89 -20.72 4.47
N GLU A 497 26.30 -20.05 5.53
CA GLU A 497 25.59 -20.10 6.81
C GLU A 497 24.54 -19.01 6.85
N GLY A 498 23.36 -19.36 7.36
CA GLY A 498 22.26 -18.41 7.46
C GLY A 498 21.05 -19.02 8.17
N THR A 499 20.00 -18.24 8.27
CA THR A 499 18.76 -18.66 8.91
C THR A 499 17.58 -18.56 7.95
N LEU A 500 16.82 -19.63 7.84
CA LEU A 500 15.54 -19.63 7.15
C LEU A 500 14.43 -19.65 8.19
N ALA A 501 13.60 -18.61 8.22
CA ALA A 501 12.48 -18.50 9.13
C ALA A 501 11.17 -18.69 8.33
N ILE A 502 10.37 -19.67 8.72
CA ILE A 502 9.07 -19.93 8.10
C ILE A 502 7.95 -19.53 9.06
N ARG A 503 6.94 -18.82 8.55
CA ARG A 503 5.80 -18.41 9.35
C ARG A 503 4.93 -19.60 9.74
N ILE A 504 4.48 -19.63 10.98
CA ILE A 504 3.39 -20.49 11.42
C ILE A 504 2.13 -19.63 11.48
N PRO A 505 1.17 -19.81 10.55
CA PRO A 505 -0.01 -18.95 10.47
C PRO A 505 -0.85 -19.03 11.74
N GLY A 506 -1.35 -17.89 12.22
CA GLY A 506 -2.17 -17.83 13.43
C GLY A 506 -3.50 -18.59 13.34
N TRP A 507 -3.98 -18.90 12.13
CA TRP A 507 -5.14 -19.76 11.91
C TRP A 507 -4.86 -21.26 12.03
N ALA A 508 -3.56 -21.68 12.01
CA ALA A 508 -3.16 -23.08 12.14
C ALA A 508 -3.05 -23.48 13.60
N GLU A 509 -4.18 -23.81 14.23
CA GLU A 509 -4.22 -24.25 15.64
C GLU A 509 -3.42 -25.54 15.90
N GLN A 510 -3.36 -26.42 14.89
CA GLN A 510 -2.57 -27.65 14.92
C GLN A 510 -1.62 -27.65 13.73
N TRP A 511 -0.34 -27.77 14.03
CA TRP A 511 0.70 -27.80 13.03
C TRP A 511 1.86 -28.71 13.43
N SER A 512 2.60 -29.19 12.45
CA SER A 512 3.88 -29.87 12.60
C SER A 512 4.79 -29.46 11.46
N VAL A 513 6.09 -29.67 11.63
CA VAL A 513 7.07 -29.41 10.59
C VAL A 513 8.01 -30.60 10.46
N GLU A 514 8.24 -31.02 9.23
CA GLU A 514 9.26 -32.01 8.89
C GLU A 514 10.40 -31.35 8.14
N VAL A 515 11.62 -31.75 8.40
CA VAL A 515 12.83 -31.30 7.71
C VAL A 515 13.51 -32.50 7.07
N GLU A 516 13.88 -32.37 5.79
CA GLU A 516 14.66 -33.34 5.03
C GLU A 516 16.01 -32.70 4.68
N ASP A 517 17.10 -33.40 5.00
CA ASP A 517 18.45 -32.97 4.67
C ASP A 517 18.90 -33.37 3.25
N GLU A 518 20.17 -33.11 2.94
CA GLU A 518 20.75 -33.42 1.63
C GLU A 518 20.89 -34.94 1.36
N ASP A 519 20.95 -35.77 2.39
CA ASP A 519 21.01 -37.22 2.29
C ASP A 519 19.62 -37.88 2.18
N GLY A 520 18.55 -37.09 2.25
CA GLY A 520 17.16 -37.51 2.21
C GLY A 520 16.66 -38.06 3.56
N THR A 521 17.37 -37.82 4.65
CA THR A 521 16.91 -38.14 5.99
C THR A 521 15.84 -37.17 6.42
N VAL A 522 14.67 -37.67 6.83
CA VAL A 522 13.53 -36.87 7.29
C VAL A 522 13.36 -37.02 8.79
N TRP A 523 13.15 -35.88 9.47
CA TRP A 523 12.81 -35.87 10.90
C TRP A 523 11.78 -34.79 11.23
N PRO A 524 10.92 -35.02 12.22
CA PRO A 524 10.03 -34.01 12.72
C PRO A 524 10.80 -32.98 13.57
N VAL A 525 10.37 -31.73 13.51
CA VAL A 525 10.76 -30.68 14.48
C VAL A 525 10.04 -30.98 15.79
N ASP A 526 10.81 -31.23 16.86
CA ASP A 526 10.23 -31.54 18.17
C ASP A 526 9.66 -30.28 18.83
N LEU A 527 8.35 -30.19 18.86
CA LEU A 527 7.61 -29.05 19.43
C LEU A 527 7.47 -29.10 20.95
N ALA A 528 7.74 -30.26 21.59
CA ALA A 528 7.61 -30.39 23.05
C ALA A 528 8.56 -29.43 23.80
N ASN A 529 9.69 -29.06 23.17
CA ASN A 529 10.67 -28.14 23.69
C ASN A 529 10.42 -26.67 23.26
N VAL A 530 9.41 -26.41 22.44
CA VAL A 530 9.15 -25.12 21.78
C VAL A 530 7.98 -24.33 22.41
N GLN A 531 7.13 -24.98 23.21
CA GLN A 531 5.88 -24.39 23.74
C GLN A 531 6.00 -23.57 25.02
N SER A 532 7.20 -23.27 25.54
CA SER A 532 7.30 -22.42 26.72
C SER A 532 7.37 -20.92 26.33
N GLU A 533 6.33 -20.17 26.64
CA GLU A 533 6.27 -18.71 26.48
C GLU A 533 7.28 -17.92 27.35
N THR A 534 8.21 -18.59 28.00
CA THR A 534 9.26 -18.00 28.85
C THR A 534 10.63 -18.47 28.38
N LEU A 535 11.18 -17.85 27.34
CA LEU A 535 12.56 -18.10 26.95
C LEU A 535 13.39 -16.83 26.89
N ASN A 536 13.88 -16.46 28.09
CA ASN A 536 15.20 -15.88 28.28
C ASN A 536 16.15 -17.03 28.68
N SER A 537 16.46 -17.96 27.79
CA SER A 537 17.64 -18.83 27.90
C SER A 537 17.79 -19.62 26.62
N CYS A 538 18.97 -19.59 26.00
CA CYS A 538 19.47 -20.62 25.10
C CYS A 538 19.29 -21.98 25.79
N GLY A 539 18.19 -22.68 25.51
CA GLY A 539 18.14 -24.13 25.75
C GLY A 539 19.09 -24.77 24.75
N ASP A 540 19.86 -25.78 25.19
CA ASP A 540 20.72 -26.59 24.35
C ASP A 540 19.88 -27.17 23.21
N GLY A 541 19.82 -26.46 22.07
CA GLY A 541 19.09 -26.87 20.88
C GLY A 541 19.66 -28.22 20.43
N GLN A 542 18.78 -29.18 20.20
CA GLN A 542 19.22 -30.47 19.63
C GLN A 542 19.85 -30.19 18.26
N GLN A 543 21.17 -30.21 18.17
CA GLN A 543 21.91 -30.23 16.92
C GLN A 543 21.70 -31.59 16.26
N LYS A 544 20.92 -31.65 15.19
CA LYS A 544 20.93 -32.77 14.25
C LYS A 544 21.46 -32.27 12.92
N ALA A 545 22.46 -32.98 12.38
CA ALA A 545 22.97 -32.77 11.03
C ALA A 545 23.37 -31.32 10.68
N GLY A 546 23.97 -30.55 11.62
CA GLY A 546 24.42 -29.20 11.35
C GLY A 546 23.30 -28.15 11.27
N MET A 547 22.15 -28.39 11.90
CA MET A 547 21.03 -27.44 11.98
C MET A 547 20.56 -27.28 13.42
N SER A 548 20.07 -26.11 13.76
CA SER A 548 19.33 -25.86 15.00
C SER A 548 18.03 -25.11 14.69
N TYR A 549 17.04 -25.22 15.56
CA TYR A 549 15.76 -24.55 15.35
C TYR A 549 15.22 -23.91 16.62
N GLU A 550 14.45 -22.84 16.44
CA GLU A 550 13.78 -22.08 17.49
C GLU A 550 12.42 -21.58 16.99
N TYR A 551 11.39 -21.63 17.82
CA TYR A 551 10.10 -20.97 17.52
C TYR A 551 9.94 -19.73 18.38
N ARG A 552 9.72 -18.59 17.73
CA ARG A 552 9.45 -17.32 18.41
C ARG A 552 8.64 -16.38 17.54
N GLU A 553 7.81 -15.56 18.14
CA GLU A 553 7.04 -14.48 17.49
C GLU A 553 6.27 -14.94 16.23
N GLY A 554 5.79 -16.20 16.20
CA GLY A 554 5.04 -16.76 15.10
C GLY A 554 5.87 -17.30 13.92
N TYR A 555 7.19 -17.41 14.08
CA TYR A 555 8.09 -18.03 13.10
C TYR A 555 8.88 -19.19 13.70
N LEU A 556 9.06 -20.22 12.91
CA LEU A 556 10.05 -21.28 13.15
C LEU A 556 11.33 -20.90 12.42
N TYR A 557 12.38 -20.61 13.19
CA TYR A 557 13.72 -20.27 12.69
C TYR A 557 14.55 -21.56 12.58
N LEU A 558 15.15 -21.80 11.42
CA LEU A 558 16.08 -22.89 11.18
C LEU A 558 17.44 -22.29 10.84
N ALA A 559 18.39 -22.39 11.76
CA ALA A 559 19.76 -22.01 11.50
C ALA A 559 20.46 -23.15 10.74
N ILE A 560 21.08 -22.83 9.63
CA ILE A 560 21.67 -23.74 8.64
C ILE A 560 23.17 -23.48 8.58
N TYR A 561 23.95 -24.54 8.83
CA TYR A 561 25.40 -24.48 8.94
C TYR A 561 26.06 -25.35 7.84
N GLY A 562 26.05 -24.79 6.62
CA GLY A 562 26.77 -25.43 5.49
C GLY A 562 26.01 -26.50 4.72
N GLN A 563 24.72 -26.77 5.02
CA GLN A 563 23.92 -27.71 4.22
C GLN A 563 23.69 -27.17 2.82
N LYS A 564 23.91 -28.01 1.79
CA LYS A 564 23.70 -27.68 0.39
C LYS A 564 22.24 -27.70 0.00
N LYS A 565 21.45 -28.54 0.63
CA LYS A 565 20.02 -28.70 0.35
C LYS A 565 19.26 -29.02 1.62
N VAL A 566 18.17 -28.33 1.83
CA VAL A 566 17.20 -28.56 2.92
C VAL A 566 15.80 -28.44 2.36
N ILE A 567 14.88 -29.34 2.74
CA ILE A 567 13.47 -29.23 2.42
C ILE A 567 12.70 -29.19 3.72
N ILE A 568 11.86 -28.16 3.87
CA ILE A 568 11.01 -27.95 5.03
C ILE A 568 9.57 -28.15 4.59
N ARG A 569 8.83 -29.02 5.27
CA ARG A 569 7.41 -29.28 5.01
C ARG A 569 6.59 -28.94 6.24
N PRO A 570 6.01 -27.72 6.30
CA PRO A 570 5.02 -27.41 7.31
C PRO A 570 3.69 -28.09 6.98
N HIS A 571 3.06 -28.68 7.98
CA HIS A 571 1.75 -29.31 7.91
C HIS A 571 0.78 -28.51 8.78
N PHE A 572 -0.20 -27.84 8.17
CA PHE A 572 -1.20 -27.04 8.85
C PHE A 572 -2.56 -27.72 8.77
N ALA A 573 -3.23 -27.91 9.90
CA ALA A 573 -4.60 -28.41 9.89
C ALA A 573 -5.55 -27.31 9.41
N MET A 574 -6.01 -27.42 8.18
CA MET A 574 -7.04 -26.53 7.62
C MET A 574 -8.41 -26.97 8.11
N LYS A 575 -8.91 -26.28 9.13
CA LYS A 575 -10.24 -26.53 9.72
C LYS A 575 -11.04 -25.23 9.74
N PRO A 576 -12.37 -25.27 9.54
CA PRO A 576 -13.21 -24.13 9.81
C PRO A 576 -13.05 -23.69 11.27
N VAL A 577 -12.76 -22.41 11.47
CA VAL A 577 -12.70 -21.79 12.80
C VAL A 577 -13.84 -20.80 12.91
N PHE A 578 -14.64 -20.94 13.97
CA PHE A 578 -15.75 -20.04 14.25
C PHE A 578 -15.28 -18.97 15.23
N TYR A 579 -15.44 -17.72 14.85
CA TYR A 579 -15.14 -16.58 15.70
C TYR A 579 -16.44 -15.93 16.17
N GLU A 580 -16.56 -15.69 17.45
CA GLU A 580 -17.57 -14.78 17.99
C GLU A 580 -17.02 -13.35 17.98
N SER A 581 -17.89 -12.37 17.72
CA SER A 581 -17.51 -10.97 17.85
C SER A 581 -17.13 -10.66 19.31
N ASN A 582 -16.20 -9.73 19.50
CA ASN A 582 -15.89 -9.27 20.85
C ASN A 582 -17.15 -8.73 21.51
N SER A 583 -17.38 -9.05 22.81
CA SER A 583 -18.57 -8.64 23.56
C SER A 583 -18.82 -7.12 23.60
N LEU A 584 -17.81 -6.31 23.26
CA LEU A 584 -17.93 -4.86 23.14
C LEU A 584 -18.42 -4.40 21.75
N VAL A 585 -18.48 -5.29 20.75
CA VAL A 585 -19.09 -5.01 19.46
C VAL A 585 -20.62 -4.99 19.67
N ARG A 586 -21.25 -3.87 19.38
CA ARG A 586 -22.72 -3.78 19.49
C ARG A 586 -23.34 -4.66 18.42
N GLU A 587 -24.20 -5.56 18.82
CA GLU A 587 -25.03 -6.34 17.90
C GLU A 587 -25.83 -5.37 17.04
N ASN A 588 -25.84 -5.59 15.75
CA ASN A 588 -26.77 -4.91 14.88
C ASN A 588 -28.19 -5.31 15.28
N SER A 589 -29.05 -4.33 15.55
CA SER A 589 -30.44 -4.50 15.97
C SER A 589 -31.32 -5.26 14.96
N ARG A 590 -30.78 -5.78 13.89
CA ARG A 590 -31.43 -6.60 12.86
C ARG A 590 -31.35 -8.12 13.11
N GLN A 591 -30.66 -8.58 14.16
CA GLN A 591 -30.65 -9.99 14.57
C GLN A 591 -31.74 -10.30 15.64
N MET A 592 -32.86 -9.61 15.61
CA MET A 592 -34.07 -10.01 16.35
C MET A 592 -35.12 -10.53 15.38
#